data_f29be42db13331b7a7795b152049a2c5
#
_entry.id   f29be42db13331b7a7795b152049a2c5
#
_cell.length_a   1.000
_cell.length_b   1.000
_cell.length_c   1.000
_cell.angle_alpha   90.00
_cell.angle_beta   90.00
_cell.angle_gamma   90.00
#
_symmetry.space_group_name_H-M   'P 1'
#
loop_
_entity.id
_entity.type
_entity.pdbx_description
1 polymer ?
#
loop_
_entity_poly.entity_id
_entity_poly.type
_entity_poly.pdbx_seq_one_letter_code
_entity_poly.pdbx_strand_id
1 'polypeptide(L)'
;MDRFEIVGRNQLSGEVEISGAKNAVLPMMAASMLSPGKTILENTPNLRDTRTFINLLNILGVESFFEDSKLALNTDNISFFEAPYDLVKTMRASFYVMGPLLARFGEAKVSLPGGCAWGPRPVDYHLRGFEKMGADINLTNEIGRAHV
;
A
#
# COMPACT_ATOMS: atom_id res chain seq x y z
N MET A 1 13.92 6.88 23.16
CA MET A 1 13.30 7.78 22.18
C MET A 1 14.42 8.36 21.33
N ASP A 2 14.46 8.07 20.05
CA ASP A 2 15.52 8.56 19.17
C ASP A 2 15.35 10.07 18.97
N ARG A 3 16.45 10.82 18.94
CA ARG A 3 16.46 12.26 18.70
C ARG A 3 17.54 12.62 17.70
N PHE A 4 17.32 13.66 16.94
CA PHE A 4 18.35 14.29 16.13
C PHE A 4 18.98 15.45 16.90
N GLU A 5 20.31 15.52 16.88
CA GLU A 5 21.07 16.68 17.35
C GLU A 5 21.80 17.29 16.15
N ILE A 6 21.48 18.54 15.84
CA ILE A 6 21.99 19.20 14.64
C ILE A 6 22.79 20.42 15.05
N VAL A 7 24.09 20.41 14.68
CA VAL A 7 24.99 21.57 14.79
C VAL A 7 25.03 22.23 13.42
N GLY A 8 24.41 23.38 13.27
CA GLY A 8 24.30 24.12 12.01
C GLY A 8 25.54 25.02 11.75
N ARG A 9 25.37 25.97 10.82
CA ARG A 9 26.34 26.98 10.37
C ARG A 9 27.49 26.48 9.49
N ASN A 10 27.39 25.24 8.99
CA ASN A 10 28.35 24.76 7.99
C ASN A 10 27.80 25.06 6.58
N GLN A 11 28.68 25.55 5.68
CA GLN A 11 28.31 25.66 4.28
C GLN A 11 28.27 24.24 3.67
N LEU A 12 27.13 23.88 3.10
CA LEU A 12 26.99 22.59 2.44
C LEU A 12 27.33 22.73 0.96
N SER A 13 28.14 21.79 0.45
CA SER A 13 28.53 21.72 -0.96
C SER A 13 28.65 20.25 -1.35
N GLY A 14 28.12 19.88 -2.52
CA GLY A 14 28.12 18.52 -3.03
C GLY A 14 26.83 18.14 -3.73
N GLU A 15 26.76 16.89 -4.17
CA GLU A 15 25.60 16.29 -4.83
C GLU A 15 25.07 15.15 -3.95
N VAL A 16 23.74 15.00 -3.95
CA VAL A 16 23.04 13.92 -3.23
C VAL A 16 22.07 13.26 -4.19
N GLU A 17 22.21 11.95 -4.35
CA GLU A 17 21.22 11.17 -5.08
C GLU A 17 19.93 11.06 -4.26
N ILE A 18 18.82 11.46 -4.86
CA ILE A 18 17.50 11.43 -4.20
C ILE A 18 16.93 10.03 -4.26
N SER A 19 16.62 9.45 -3.12
CA SER A 19 15.89 8.19 -3.03
C SER A 19 14.44 8.33 -3.49
N GLY A 20 13.83 7.24 -3.93
CA GLY A 20 12.42 7.20 -4.28
C GLY A 20 11.50 7.61 -3.12
N ALA A 21 10.35 8.16 -3.46
CA ALA A 21 9.37 8.65 -2.48
C ALA A 21 8.47 7.54 -1.97
N LYS A 22 8.37 7.38 -0.65
CA LYS A 22 7.47 6.43 0.01
C LYS A 22 6.02 6.54 -0.49
N ASN A 23 5.51 7.77 -0.52
CA ASN A 23 4.11 8.03 -0.86
C ASN A 23 3.80 7.85 -2.37
N ALA A 24 4.82 7.72 -3.20
CA ALA A 24 4.68 7.35 -4.61
C ALA A 24 4.75 5.82 -4.78
N VAL A 25 5.71 5.15 -4.15
CA VAL A 25 5.92 3.72 -4.35
C VAL A 25 4.77 2.86 -3.85
N LEU A 26 4.15 3.20 -2.70
CA LEU A 26 3.06 2.40 -2.14
C LEU A 26 1.83 2.29 -3.07
N PRO A 27 1.29 3.38 -3.65
CA PRO A 27 0.22 3.25 -4.64
C PRO A 27 0.68 2.59 -5.94
N MET A 28 1.95 2.73 -6.37
CA MET A 28 2.48 2.02 -7.54
C MET A 28 2.54 0.51 -7.31
N MET A 29 2.93 0.07 -6.11
CA MET A 29 2.87 -1.34 -5.71
C MET A 29 1.44 -1.89 -5.75
N ALA A 30 0.45 -1.13 -5.26
CA ALA A 30 -0.94 -1.51 -5.39
C ALA A 30 -1.40 -1.56 -6.86
N ALA A 31 -1.02 -0.56 -7.65
CA ALA A 31 -1.39 -0.47 -9.07
C ALA A 31 -0.85 -1.64 -9.89
N SER A 32 0.29 -2.24 -9.52
CA SER A 32 0.82 -3.44 -10.20
C SER A 32 -0.17 -4.61 -10.21
N MET A 33 -1.10 -4.66 -9.24
CA MET A 33 -2.11 -5.71 -9.15
C MET A 33 -3.23 -5.59 -10.18
N LEU A 34 -3.37 -4.44 -10.88
CA LEU A 34 -4.45 -4.19 -11.85
C LEU A 34 -4.37 -5.08 -13.08
N SER A 35 -3.17 -5.57 -13.43
CA SER A 35 -2.96 -6.49 -14.55
C SER A 35 -2.10 -7.69 -14.13
N PRO A 36 -2.27 -8.86 -14.77
CA PRO A 36 -1.35 -9.97 -14.56
C PRO A 36 0.04 -9.64 -15.11
N GLY A 37 1.04 -10.36 -14.63
CA GLY A 37 2.40 -10.29 -15.12
C GLY A 37 3.39 -9.65 -14.15
N LYS A 38 4.58 -9.38 -14.67
CA LYS A 38 5.71 -8.87 -13.90
C LYS A 38 5.85 -7.36 -14.04
N THR A 39 5.92 -6.68 -12.90
CA THR A 39 6.21 -5.25 -12.79
C THR A 39 7.54 -5.06 -12.08
N ILE A 40 8.38 -4.14 -12.56
CA ILE A 40 9.62 -3.75 -11.89
C ILE A 40 9.51 -2.27 -11.51
N LEU A 41 9.66 -1.99 -10.23
CA LEU A 41 9.74 -0.62 -9.68
C LEU A 41 11.20 -0.33 -9.33
N GLU A 42 11.79 0.62 -10.02
CA GLU A 42 13.16 1.09 -9.76
C GLU A 42 13.16 2.23 -8.74
N ASN A 43 14.29 2.48 -8.12
CA ASN A 43 14.47 3.49 -7.08
C ASN A 43 13.43 3.36 -5.95
N THR A 44 13.11 2.13 -5.58
CA THR A 44 12.18 1.83 -4.49
C THR A 44 12.88 2.03 -3.14
N PRO A 45 12.40 2.91 -2.25
CA PRO A 45 13.06 3.16 -0.98
C PRO A 45 12.85 1.98 -0.02
N ASN A 46 13.95 1.55 0.63
CA ASN A 46 13.92 0.47 1.60
C ASN A 46 13.45 0.95 2.97
N LEU A 47 12.16 1.16 3.13
CA LEU A 47 11.52 1.66 4.34
C LEU A 47 10.67 0.58 5.01
N ARG A 48 10.35 0.79 6.28
CA ARG A 48 9.44 -0.09 7.02
C ARG A 48 8.09 -0.24 6.31
N ASP A 49 7.51 0.86 5.84
CA ASP A 49 6.21 0.84 5.14
C ASP A 49 6.29 0.05 3.83
N THR A 50 7.38 0.20 3.05
CA THR A 50 7.60 -0.57 1.83
C THR A 50 7.63 -2.07 2.12
N ARG A 51 8.39 -2.48 3.15
CA ARG A 51 8.48 -3.89 3.56
C ARG A 51 7.12 -4.42 4.06
N THR A 52 6.39 -3.63 4.85
CA THR A 52 5.05 -4.02 5.33
C THR A 52 4.09 -4.20 4.16
N PHE A 53 4.16 -3.33 3.14
CA PHE A 53 3.31 -3.45 1.96
C PHE A 53 3.70 -4.67 1.09
N ILE A 54 4.99 -4.95 0.94
CA ILE A 54 5.48 -6.19 0.29
C ILE A 54 4.88 -7.43 1.00
N ASN A 55 4.93 -7.47 2.34
CA ASN A 55 4.37 -8.59 3.09
C ASN A 55 2.85 -8.72 2.85
N LEU A 56 2.12 -7.62 2.79
CA LEU A 56 0.70 -7.64 2.46
C LEU A 56 0.46 -8.21 1.05
N LEU A 57 1.21 -7.75 0.05
CA LEU A 57 1.10 -8.25 -1.32
C LEU A 57 1.41 -9.75 -1.41
N ASN A 58 2.42 -10.22 -0.68
CA ASN A 58 2.77 -11.64 -0.64
C ASN A 58 1.64 -12.50 -0.05
N ILE A 59 0.93 -12.01 0.98
CA ILE A 59 -0.25 -12.69 1.54
C ILE A 59 -1.36 -12.79 0.51
N LEU A 60 -1.54 -11.79 -0.33
CA LEU A 60 -2.54 -11.79 -1.41
C LEU A 60 -2.16 -12.72 -2.58
N GLY A 61 -0.92 -13.24 -2.60
CA GLY A 61 -0.41 -14.15 -3.63
C GLY A 61 0.50 -13.49 -4.67
N VAL A 62 0.93 -12.25 -4.44
CA VAL A 62 1.96 -11.60 -5.28
C VAL A 62 3.32 -12.16 -4.90
N GLU A 63 4.09 -12.61 -5.87
CA GLU A 63 5.49 -12.97 -5.68
C GLU A 63 6.35 -11.70 -5.77
N SER A 64 7.21 -11.47 -4.78
CA SER A 64 8.02 -10.26 -4.71
C SER A 64 9.51 -10.57 -4.53
N PHE A 65 10.35 -9.79 -5.18
CA PHE A 65 11.79 -9.80 -5.00
C PHE A 65 12.30 -8.36 -4.89
N PHE A 66 13.01 -8.06 -3.80
CA PHE A 66 13.51 -6.72 -3.53
C PHE A 66 15.03 -6.74 -3.28
N GLU A 67 15.78 -6.11 -4.16
CA GLU A 67 17.24 -5.98 -4.10
C GLU A 67 17.69 -4.67 -4.75
N ASP A 68 18.71 -4.03 -4.21
CA ASP A 68 19.35 -2.82 -4.76
C ASP A 68 18.36 -1.72 -5.18
N SER A 69 17.38 -1.42 -4.33
CA SER A 69 16.32 -0.44 -4.61
C SER A 69 15.45 -0.79 -5.82
N LYS A 70 15.48 -2.03 -6.28
CA LYS A 70 14.58 -2.56 -7.31
C LYS A 70 13.62 -3.55 -6.68
N LEU A 71 12.34 -3.35 -6.93
CA LEU A 71 11.28 -4.23 -6.50
C LEU A 71 10.61 -4.87 -7.72
N ALA A 72 10.76 -6.17 -7.86
CA ALA A 72 10.03 -6.97 -8.83
C ALA A 72 8.79 -7.57 -8.17
N LEU A 73 7.64 -7.44 -8.83
CA LEU A 73 6.35 -7.97 -8.39
C LEU A 73 5.76 -8.81 -9.53
N ASN A 74 5.40 -10.05 -9.25
CA ASN A 74 4.65 -10.90 -10.16
C ASN A 74 3.25 -11.13 -9.60
N THR A 75 2.24 -10.74 -10.35
CA THR A 75 0.82 -10.68 -9.95
C THR A 75 -0.04 -11.75 -10.63
N ASP A 76 0.57 -12.77 -11.24
CA ASP A 76 -0.14 -13.82 -11.96
C ASP A 76 -0.99 -14.68 -11.02
N ASN A 77 -0.51 -14.94 -9.81
CA ASN A 77 -1.04 -15.93 -8.87
C ASN A 77 -1.80 -15.32 -7.68
N ILE A 78 -2.37 -14.12 -7.83
CA ILE A 78 -3.20 -13.54 -6.77
C ILE A 78 -4.42 -14.44 -6.56
N SER A 79 -4.57 -14.96 -5.32
CA SER A 79 -5.58 -15.95 -4.95
C SER A 79 -6.30 -15.63 -3.64
N PHE A 80 -5.86 -14.61 -2.91
CA PHE A 80 -6.49 -14.13 -1.69
C PHE A 80 -6.94 -12.70 -1.85
N PHE A 81 -8.15 -12.39 -1.41
CA PHE A 81 -8.79 -11.08 -1.57
C PHE A 81 -9.07 -10.41 -0.22
N GLU A 82 -8.45 -10.93 0.84
CA GLU A 82 -8.57 -10.40 2.19
C GLU A 82 -7.24 -9.83 2.68
N ALA A 83 -7.23 -8.54 3.03
CA ALA A 83 -6.09 -7.89 3.69
C ALA A 83 -6.24 -8.05 5.22
N PRO A 84 -5.33 -8.78 5.91
CA PRO A 84 -5.44 -9.06 7.32
C PRO A 84 -5.39 -7.79 8.19
N TYR A 85 -6.25 -7.74 9.22
CA TYR A 85 -6.35 -6.61 10.14
C TYR A 85 -5.01 -6.21 10.75
N ASP A 86 -4.20 -7.17 11.17
CA ASP A 86 -2.92 -6.91 11.83
C ASP A 86 -1.93 -6.12 10.97
N LEU A 87 -1.97 -6.27 9.66
CA LEU A 87 -1.16 -5.47 8.74
C LEU A 87 -1.82 -4.13 8.43
N VAL A 88 -3.13 -4.12 8.18
CA VAL A 88 -3.86 -2.89 7.83
C VAL A 88 -3.84 -1.88 8.96
N LYS A 89 -3.99 -2.31 10.23
CA LYS A 89 -3.93 -1.41 11.39
C LYS A 89 -2.60 -0.68 11.55
N THR A 90 -1.51 -1.28 11.06
CA THR A 90 -0.17 -0.69 11.20
C THR A 90 0.16 0.30 10.09
N MET A 91 -0.53 0.20 8.94
CA MET A 91 -0.23 1.00 7.77
C MET A 91 -1.49 1.32 6.96
N ARG A 92 -1.90 2.58 6.96
CA ARG A 92 -3.08 3.04 6.20
C ARG A 92 -3.03 2.72 4.71
N ALA A 93 -1.83 2.79 4.10
CA ALA A 93 -1.65 2.50 2.67
C ALA A 93 -2.11 1.09 2.28
N SER A 94 -2.26 0.17 3.25
CA SER A 94 -2.83 -1.17 3.02
C SER A 94 -4.23 -1.10 2.40
N PHE A 95 -4.97 -0.02 2.61
CA PHE A 95 -6.27 0.20 1.98
C PHE A 95 -6.20 0.32 0.45
N TYR A 96 -5.04 0.68 -0.10
CA TYR A 96 -4.87 0.83 -1.55
C TYR A 96 -5.11 -0.46 -2.33
N VAL A 97 -4.95 -1.64 -1.72
CA VAL A 97 -5.19 -2.92 -2.40
C VAL A 97 -6.67 -3.14 -2.74
N MET A 98 -7.60 -2.45 -2.05
CA MET A 98 -9.05 -2.59 -2.30
C MET A 98 -9.40 -2.28 -3.76
N GLY A 99 -8.90 -1.18 -4.31
CA GLY A 99 -9.19 -0.78 -5.69
C GLY A 99 -8.79 -1.83 -6.72
N PRO A 100 -7.52 -2.26 -6.77
CA PRO A 100 -7.06 -3.29 -7.70
C PRO A 100 -7.74 -4.65 -7.51
N LEU A 101 -7.97 -5.09 -6.27
CA LEU A 101 -8.68 -6.34 -6.00
C LEU A 101 -10.12 -6.28 -6.55
N LEU A 102 -10.84 -5.21 -6.24
CA LEU A 102 -12.20 -5.01 -6.72
C LEU A 102 -12.25 -4.92 -8.25
N ALA A 103 -11.36 -4.12 -8.86
CA ALA A 103 -11.35 -3.91 -10.31
C ALA A 103 -11.00 -5.17 -11.11
N ARG A 104 -10.10 -6.02 -10.58
CA ARG A 104 -9.62 -7.20 -11.31
C ARG A 104 -10.38 -8.48 -10.99
N PHE A 105 -10.81 -8.64 -9.74
CA PHE A 105 -11.40 -9.89 -9.24
C PHE A 105 -12.87 -9.76 -8.82
N GLY A 106 -13.42 -8.54 -8.79
CA GLY A 106 -14.80 -8.30 -8.42
C GLY A 106 -15.08 -8.33 -6.91
N GLU A 107 -14.09 -8.66 -6.09
CA GLU A 107 -14.23 -8.70 -4.64
C GLU A 107 -12.99 -8.23 -3.90
N ALA A 108 -13.17 -7.60 -2.74
CA ALA A 108 -12.12 -7.24 -1.83
C ALA A 108 -12.64 -7.18 -0.38
N LYS A 109 -11.86 -7.70 0.54
CA LYS A 109 -12.11 -7.60 1.98
C LYS A 109 -10.92 -6.93 2.65
N VAL A 110 -11.09 -5.70 3.08
CA VAL A 110 -10.01 -4.90 3.66
C VAL A 110 -10.48 -4.29 4.96
N SER A 111 -9.71 -4.49 6.04
CA SER A 111 -10.00 -3.86 7.31
C SER A 111 -9.88 -2.33 7.17
N LEU A 112 -10.73 -1.61 7.91
CA LEU A 112 -10.62 -0.16 7.95
C LEU A 112 -9.31 0.22 8.66
N PRO A 113 -8.56 1.20 8.11
CA PRO A 113 -7.32 1.64 8.73
C PRO A 113 -7.60 2.30 10.08
N GLY A 114 -6.85 1.90 11.10
CA GLY A 114 -6.90 2.55 12.42
C GLY A 114 -6.56 4.04 12.35
N GLY A 115 -6.91 4.77 13.39
CA GLY A 115 -6.55 6.19 13.55
C GLY A 115 -5.03 6.40 13.56
N CYS A 116 -4.61 7.59 13.20
CA CYS A 116 -3.22 8.03 13.32
C CYS A 116 -3.13 9.06 14.44
N ALA A 117 -1.93 9.27 15.01
CA ALA A 117 -1.67 10.32 16.00
C ALA A 117 -2.11 11.73 15.56
N TRP A 118 -2.29 11.95 14.26
CA TRP A 118 -2.74 13.20 13.63
C TRP A 118 -4.26 13.25 13.40
N GLY A 119 -5.04 12.30 13.93
CA GLY A 119 -6.50 12.26 13.86
C GLY A 119 -7.08 11.21 12.90
N PRO A 120 -8.42 11.14 12.77
CA PRO A 120 -9.09 10.20 11.90
C PRO A 120 -8.73 10.48 10.44
N ARG A 121 -8.46 9.41 9.70
CA ARG A 121 -8.15 9.50 8.26
C ARG A 121 -9.26 8.82 7.48
N PRO A 122 -10.27 9.57 7.05
CA PRO A 122 -11.44 9.01 6.41
C PRO A 122 -11.08 8.31 5.09
N VAL A 123 -11.63 7.12 4.89
CA VAL A 123 -11.61 6.38 3.62
C VAL A 123 -12.99 6.39 2.96
N ASP A 124 -13.95 7.07 3.56
CA ASP A 124 -15.34 7.17 3.14
C ASP A 124 -15.50 7.69 1.70
N TYR A 125 -14.65 8.61 1.27
CA TYR A 125 -14.66 9.08 -0.13
C TYR A 125 -14.33 7.97 -1.13
N HIS A 126 -13.40 7.07 -0.79
CA HIS A 126 -13.09 5.92 -1.64
C HIS A 126 -14.27 4.96 -1.70
N LEU A 127 -14.86 4.66 -0.53
CA LEU A 127 -16.03 3.76 -0.44
C LEU A 127 -17.21 4.32 -1.25
N ARG A 128 -17.58 5.59 -1.04
CA ARG A 128 -18.61 6.27 -1.84
C ARG A 128 -18.31 6.30 -3.34
N GLY A 129 -17.04 6.40 -3.70
CA GLY A 129 -16.59 6.32 -5.09
C GLY A 129 -16.88 4.94 -5.68
N PHE A 130 -16.54 3.88 -4.98
CA PHE A 130 -16.80 2.49 -5.39
C PHE A 130 -18.31 2.21 -5.49
N GLU A 131 -19.12 2.64 -4.50
CA GLU A 131 -20.59 2.53 -4.54
C GLU A 131 -21.18 3.20 -5.79
N LYS A 132 -20.72 4.43 -6.12
CA LYS A 132 -21.17 5.13 -7.33
C LYS A 132 -20.76 4.44 -8.63
N MET A 133 -19.70 3.63 -8.60
CA MET A 133 -19.26 2.79 -9.72
C MET A 133 -19.97 1.43 -9.75
N GLY A 134 -20.88 1.16 -8.83
CA GLY A 134 -21.70 -0.06 -8.81
C GLY A 134 -21.22 -1.14 -7.84
N ALA A 135 -20.23 -0.87 -6.99
CA ALA A 135 -19.82 -1.82 -5.97
C ALA A 135 -20.83 -1.87 -4.81
N ASP A 136 -21.16 -3.06 -4.33
CA ASP A 136 -21.89 -3.28 -3.09
C ASP A 136 -20.92 -3.30 -1.91
N ILE A 137 -21.08 -2.36 -0.96
CA ILE A 137 -20.18 -2.19 0.17
C ILE A 137 -20.86 -2.58 1.47
N ASN A 138 -20.31 -3.59 2.14
CA ASN A 138 -20.77 -4.03 3.44
C ASN A 138 -19.70 -3.72 4.50
N LEU A 139 -20.05 -2.87 5.47
CA LEU A 139 -19.19 -2.53 6.60
C LEU A 139 -19.60 -3.38 7.82
N THR A 140 -18.79 -4.35 8.18
CA THR A 140 -18.99 -5.17 9.37
C THR A 140 -17.86 -4.91 10.37
N ASN A 141 -18.18 -4.34 11.53
CA ASN A 141 -17.29 -4.17 12.70
C ASN A 141 -15.79 -4.13 12.37
N GLU A 142 -15.32 -3.01 11.82
CA GLU A 142 -13.91 -2.75 11.44
C GLU A 142 -13.41 -3.42 10.13
N ILE A 143 -14.22 -4.19 9.41
CA ILE A 143 -13.85 -4.77 8.13
C ILE A 143 -14.81 -4.29 7.06
N GLY A 144 -14.29 -3.59 6.03
CA GLY A 144 -15.03 -3.27 4.82
C GLY A 144 -14.95 -4.43 3.82
N ARG A 145 -16.10 -4.91 3.32
CA ARG A 145 -16.21 -5.81 2.16
C ARG A 145 -16.79 -5.04 1.00
N ALA A 146 -16.27 -5.24 -0.19
CA ALA A 146 -16.83 -4.71 -1.42
C ALA A 146 -16.95 -5.83 -2.45
N HIS A 147 -18.07 -5.86 -3.15
CA HIS A 147 -18.35 -6.76 -4.28
C HIS A 147 -18.83 -5.93 -5.47
N VAL A 148 -18.60 -6.40 -6.66
CA VAL A 148 -19.15 -5.88 -7.93
C VAL A 148 -20.01 -6.94 -8.58
#